data_2dc7385eaccc41cad8a268be4e2328a0
#
_entry.id   2dc7385eaccc41cad8a268be4e2328a0
#
_cell.length_a   1.000
_cell.length_b   1.000
_cell.length_c   1.000
_cell.angle_alpha   90.00
_cell.angle_beta   90.00
_cell.angle_gamma   90.00
#
_symmetry.space_group_name_H-M   'P 1'
#
loop_
_entity.id
_entity.type
_entity.pdbx_description
1 polymer ?
#
loop_
_entity_poly.entity_id
_entity_poly.type
_entity_poly.pdbx_seq_one_letter_code
_entity_poly.pdbx_strand_id
1 'polypeptide(L)' 'MLDENDKIIAHVSSAIAVYSIRSSNGMLTNDISMIDFILKTIPKNLEAKVSIELIDDVFSYVSGTHFDT' A
#
# COMPACT_ATOMS: atom_id res chain seq x y z
N MET A 1 -9.18 -15.38 -12.29
CA MET A 1 -7.93 -14.65 -12.59
C MET A 1 -8.08 -13.20 -12.23
N LEU A 2 -7.07 -12.62 -11.61
CA LEU A 2 -7.10 -11.21 -11.23
C LEU A 2 -6.89 -10.33 -12.45
N ASP A 3 -7.70 -9.30 -12.60
CA ASP A 3 -7.46 -8.29 -13.62
C ASP A 3 -6.38 -7.31 -13.11
N GLU A 4 -6.06 -6.31 -13.93
CA GLU A 4 -4.99 -5.38 -13.61
C GLU A 4 -5.30 -4.54 -12.37
N ASN A 5 -6.55 -4.11 -12.21
CA ASN A 5 -6.97 -3.37 -11.04
C ASN A 5 -6.83 -4.21 -9.77
N ASP A 6 -7.21 -5.47 -9.84
CA ASP A 6 -7.08 -6.39 -8.71
C ASP A 6 -5.62 -6.56 -8.29
N LYS A 7 -4.73 -6.64 -9.28
CA LYS A 7 -3.30 -6.76 -9.00
C LYS A 7 -2.75 -5.51 -8.33
N ILE A 8 -3.19 -4.34 -8.76
CA ILE A 8 -2.79 -3.08 -8.14
C ILE A 8 -3.29 -3.03 -6.69
N ILE A 9 -4.55 -3.38 -6.47
CA ILE A 9 -5.13 -3.38 -5.12
C ILE A 9 -4.37 -4.35 -4.22
N ALA A 10 -4.06 -5.54 -4.71
CA ALA A 10 -3.32 -6.53 -3.94
C ALA A 10 -1.93 -6.01 -3.57
N HIS A 11 -1.24 -5.37 -4.53
CA HIS A 11 0.08 -4.82 -4.28
C HIS A 11 0.03 -3.69 -3.25
N VAL A 12 -0.90 -2.77 -3.41
CA VAL A 12 -1.05 -1.64 -2.49
C VAL A 12 -1.39 -2.14 -1.09
N SER A 13 -2.30 -3.11 -0.98
CA SER A 13 -2.66 -3.71 0.32
C SER A 13 -1.45 -4.34 1.00
N SER A 14 -0.66 -5.09 0.24
CA SER A 14 0.55 -5.73 0.77
C SER A 14 1.57 -4.69 1.21
N ALA A 15 1.76 -3.64 0.42
CA ALA A 15 2.70 -2.58 0.76
C ALA A 15 2.28 -1.85 2.03
N ILE A 16 0.98 -1.57 2.19
CA ILE A 16 0.45 -0.95 3.40
C ILE A 16 0.74 -1.82 4.62
N ALA A 17 0.49 -3.12 4.52
CA ALA A 17 0.74 -4.05 5.61
C ALA A 17 2.21 -4.08 5.98
N VAL A 18 3.09 -4.18 5.00
CA VAL A 18 4.54 -4.21 5.23
C VAL A 18 5.00 -2.91 5.88
N TYR A 19 4.54 -1.78 5.34
CA TYR A 19 4.89 -0.47 5.90
C TYR A 19 4.47 -0.37 7.36
N SER A 20 3.25 -0.79 7.67
CA SER A 20 2.72 -0.70 9.04
C SER A 20 3.53 -1.57 10.00
N ILE A 21 3.88 -2.78 9.59
CA ILE A 21 4.67 -3.67 10.42
C ILE A 21 6.06 -3.12 10.67
N ARG A 22 6.71 -2.62 9.62
CA ARG A 22 8.06 -2.05 9.74
C ARG A 22 8.06 -0.81 10.61
N SER A 23 7.02 0.03 10.46
CA SER A 23 6.90 1.24 11.26
C SER A 23 6.75 0.89 12.74
N SER A 24 5.91 -0.10 13.06
CA SER A 24 5.69 -0.54 14.44
C SER A 24 6.97 -1.11 15.07
N ASN A 25 7.80 -1.76 14.27
CA ASN A 25 9.04 -2.37 14.74
C ASN A 25 10.25 -1.45 14.66
N GLY A 26 10.06 -0.21 14.24
CA GLY A 26 11.17 0.72 14.10
C GLY A 26 12.15 0.36 13.00
N MET A 27 11.69 -0.38 12.00
CA MET A 27 12.56 -0.89 10.93
C MET A 27 12.65 0.05 9.73
N LEU A 28 11.89 1.15 9.72
CA LEU A 28 12.00 2.15 8.67
C LEU A 28 13.18 3.05 9.01
N THR A 29 14.19 3.02 8.17
CA THR A 29 15.44 3.76 8.42
C THR A 29 15.39 5.20 7.96
N ASN A 30 14.45 5.54 7.09
CA ASN A 30 14.24 6.90 6.59
C ASN A 30 12.80 7.31 6.87
N ASP A 31 12.56 8.61 6.97
CA ASP A 31 11.21 9.12 7.16
C ASP A 31 10.43 9.07 5.84
N ILE A 32 10.33 7.88 5.29
CA ILE A 32 9.59 7.66 4.05
C ILE A 32 8.10 7.60 4.37
N SER A 33 7.30 8.34 3.61
CA SER A 33 5.86 8.29 3.76
C SER A 33 5.29 6.98 3.22
N MET A 34 4.09 6.61 3.67
CA MET A 34 3.43 5.40 3.18
C MET A 34 3.22 5.47 1.66
N ILE A 35 2.82 6.63 1.14
CA ILE A 35 2.60 6.82 -0.29
C ILE A 35 3.90 6.59 -1.06
N ASP A 36 4.99 7.19 -0.59
CA ASP A 36 6.31 7.01 -1.24
C ASP A 36 6.75 5.55 -1.19
N PHE A 37 6.52 4.87 -0.07
CA PHE A 37 6.85 3.47 0.06
C PHE A 37 6.08 2.61 -0.94
N ILE A 38 4.78 2.87 -1.08
CA ILE A 38 3.93 2.15 -2.03
C ILE A 38 4.42 2.37 -3.46
N LEU A 39 4.67 3.63 -3.83
CA LEU A 39 5.10 3.96 -5.18
C LEU A 39 6.48 3.40 -5.49
N LYS A 40 7.34 3.31 -4.50
CA LYS A 40 8.69 2.77 -4.67
C LYS A 40 8.70 1.27 -4.88
N THR A 41 7.74 0.55 -4.28
CA THR A 41 7.70 -0.90 -4.34
C THR A 41 6.83 -1.44 -5.46
N ILE A 42 5.94 -0.62 -6.03
CA ILE A 42 5.04 -1.09 -7.08
C ILE A 42 5.81 -1.31 -8.39
N PRO A 43 5.47 -2.36 -9.16
CA PRO A 43 6.07 -2.55 -10.48
C PRO A 43 5.83 -1.34 -11.39
N LYS A 44 6.84 -0.98 -12.16
CA LYS A 44 6.76 0.22 -13.01
C LYS A 44 5.63 0.18 -14.02
N ASN A 45 5.29 -1.00 -14.51
CA ASN A 45 4.21 -1.13 -15.47
C ASN A 45 2.84 -0.84 -14.87
N LEU A 46 2.71 -0.88 -13.56
CA LEU A 46 1.46 -0.59 -12.85
C LEU A 46 1.46 0.80 -12.22
N GLU A 47 2.63 1.40 -12.05
CA GLU A 47 2.77 2.67 -11.35
C GLU A 47 1.91 3.79 -11.94
N ALA A 48 1.84 3.86 -13.26
CA ALA A 48 1.07 4.89 -13.94
C ALA A 48 -0.43 4.80 -13.69
N LYS A 49 -0.90 3.65 -13.24
CA LYS A 49 -2.32 3.40 -12.99
C LYS A 49 -2.71 3.54 -11.53
N VAL A 50 -1.75 3.76 -10.66
CA VAL A 50 -2.01 3.98 -9.25
C VAL A 50 -2.28 5.46 -9.02
N SER A 51 -3.38 5.76 -8.35
CA SER A 51 -3.72 7.13 -7.97
C SER A 51 -3.73 7.25 -6.46
N ILE A 52 -3.59 8.48 -5.97
CA ILE A 52 -3.69 8.73 -4.53
C ILE A 52 -5.07 8.33 -4.02
N GLU A 53 -6.10 8.54 -4.82
CA GLU A 53 -7.46 8.13 -4.50
C GLU A 53 -7.56 6.63 -4.28
N LEU A 54 -6.95 5.85 -5.16
CA LEU A 54 -6.93 4.41 -5.02
C LEU A 54 -6.19 3.98 -3.75
N ILE A 55 -5.06 4.61 -3.46
CA ILE A 55 -4.29 4.33 -2.25
C ILE A 55 -5.13 4.63 -1.01
N ASP A 56 -5.82 5.76 -1.00
CA ASP A 56 -6.69 6.13 0.13
C ASP A 56 -7.82 5.12 0.32
N ASP A 57 -8.43 4.69 -0.77
CA ASP A 57 -9.52 3.71 -0.70
C ASP A 57 -9.03 2.39 -0.14
N VAL A 58 -7.89 1.91 -0.62
CA VAL A 58 -7.31 0.66 -0.14
C VAL A 58 -6.90 0.79 1.33
N PHE A 59 -6.30 1.91 1.69
CA PHE A 59 -5.89 2.16 3.07
C PHE A 59 -7.10 2.15 4.01
N SER A 60 -8.18 2.83 3.61
CA SER A 60 -9.40 2.87 4.42
C SER A 60 -9.99 1.47 4.60
N TYR A 61 -10.00 0.69 3.54
CA TYR A 61 -10.52 -0.66 3.60
C TYR A 61 -9.67 -1.55 4.51
N VAL A 62 -8.36 -1.52 4.33
CA VAL A 62 -7.44 -2.33 5.12
C VAL A 62 -7.50 -1.94 6.58
N SER A 63 -7.49 -0.63 6.88
CA SER A 63 -7.56 -0.14 8.25
C SER A 63 -8.87 -0.55 8.93
N GLY A 64 -9.98 -0.40 8.22
CA GLY A 64 -11.29 -0.77 8.75
C GLY A 64 -11.42 -2.27 8.98
N THR A 65 -10.79 -3.07 8.13
CA THR A 65 -10.88 -4.52 8.22
C THR A 65 -9.97 -5.09 9.31
N HIS A 66 -8.77 -4.54 9.47
CA HIS A 66 -7.74 -5.14 10.32
C HIS A 66 -7.51 -4.41 11.63
N PHE A 67 -7.84 -3.12 11.71
CA PHE A 67 -7.49 -2.31 12.86
C PHE A 67 -8.70 -1.76 13.60
N ASP A 68 -9.87 -1.82 13.01
CA ASP A 68 -11.10 -1.32 13.60
C ASP A 68 -11.86 -2.47 14.24
N THR A 69 -11.41 -2.88 15.41
CA THR A 69 -12.05 -3.96 16.15
C THR A 69 -12.68 -3.47 17.42
#